data_e3d3ae2783acdc3ffc4b9cf0ac2b1b35
#
_entry.id   e3d3ae2783acdc3ffc4b9cf0ac2b1b35
#
_cell.length_a   1.000
_cell.length_b   1.000
_cell.length_c   1.000
_cell.angle_alpha   90.00
_cell.angle_beta   90.00
_cell.angle_gamma   90.00
#
_symmetry.space_group_name_H-M   'P 1'
#
loop_
_entity.id
_entity.type
_entity.pdbx_description
1 polymer ?
#
loop_
_entity_poly.entity_id
_entity_poly.type
_entity_poly.pdbx_seq_one_letter_code
_entity_poly.pdbx_strand_id
1 'polypeptide(L)'
;MDNQKSYHRQNTINQYNLLDYDAARTDGKYNLPTLEPVDHVPKKLQGFNYVLNKPDYSAGVHFFLDDYQFERMWKRPDFYIEKLAAFDCVLTPDFSLYTDMPIAMQLWNTYRSRLIGQMMQNWGYTVIPTVSWAEADSYDFCFDGIPTKSTVAISTIGVKKSQQRIKIWQNGMDGMIDRLQPSRILVYGGAIEYDYKGIEVIYFGNDTIERMDKWEVEGQALE
;
A
#
# COMPACT_ATOMS: atom_id res chain seq x y z
N MET A 1 -7.85 -8.89 42.01
CA MET A 1 -8.68 -9.20 40.83
C MET A 1 -8.49 -8.22 39.66
N ASP A 2 -8.06 -6.98 39.88
CA ASP A 2 -7.84 -5.99 38.78
C ASP A 2 -6.63 -6.24 37.90
N ASN A 3 -5.56 -6.82 38.43
CA ASN A 3 -4.30 -7.02 37.68
C ASN A 3 -4.42 -8.04 36.54
N GLN A 4 -5.28 -9.06 36.69
CA GLN A 4 -5.43 -10.12 35.67
C GLN A 4 -6.29 -9.66 34.49
N LYS A 5 -7.32 -8.82 34.73
CA LYS A 5 -8.11 -8.18 33.67
C LYS A 5 -7.29 -7.16 32.88
N SER A 6 -6.42 -6.42 33.53
CA SER A 6 -5.46 -5.49 32.92
C SER A 6 -4.49 -6.20 31.98
N TYR A 7 -3.95 -7.35 32.38
CA TYR A 7 -3.02 -8.14 31.58
C TYR A 7 -3.66 -8.67 30.27
N HIS A 8 -4.87 -9.21 30.33
CA HIS A 8 -5.56 -9.71 29.12
C HIS A 8 -5.90 -8.57 28.15
N ARG A 9 -6.33 -7.41 28.66
CA ARG A 9 -6.56 -6.23 27.81
C ARG A 9 -5.27 -5.75 27.15
N GLN A 10 -4.15 -5.77 27.85
CA GLN A 10 -2.83 -5.38 27.31
C GLN A 10 -2.42 -6.28 26.14
N ASN A 11 -2.65 -7.59 26.23
CA ASN A 11 -2.37 -8.51 25.12
C ASN A 11 -3.19 -8.20 23.89
N THR A 12 -4.50 -7.88 24.04
CA THR A 12 -5.37 -7.46 22.94
C THR A 12 -4.89 -6.14 22.32
N ILE A 13 -4.51 -5.17 23.14
CA ILE A 13 -3.97 -3.89 22.69
C ILE A 13 -2.72 -4.11 21.84
N ASN A 14 -1.78 -4.92 22.30
CA ASN A 14 -0.56 -5.23 21.56
C ASN A 14 -0.83 -6.01 20.27
N GLN A 15 -1.77 -6.98 20.30
CA GLN A 15 -2.12 -7.79 19.13
C GLN A 15 -2.67 -6.95 17.96
N TYR A 16 -3.38 -5.87 18.27
CA TYR A 16 -4.01 -4.99 17.28
C TYR A 16 -3.29 -3.64 17.11
N ASN A 17 -2.09 -3.48 17.67
CA ASN A 17 -1.27 -2.27 17.59
C ASN A 17 -2.03 -1.01 18.05
N LEU A 18 -2.91 -1.15 19.05
CA LEU A 18 -3.79 -0.05 19.49
C LEU A 18 -3.06 1.05 20.27
N LEU A 19 -1.82 0.82 20.71
CA LEU A 19 -0.98 1.85 21.33
C LEU A 19 -0.51 2.89 20.31
N ASP A 20 -0.42 2.49 19.05
CA ASP A 20 0.06 3.33 17.95
C ASP A 20 -1.09 4.09 17.26
N TYR A 21 -2.33 3.78 17.62
CA TYR A 21 -3.51 4.44 17.06
C TYR A 21 -3.73 5.80 17.71
N ASP A 22 -3.64 6.86 16.91
CA ASP A 22 -3.92 8.23 17.34
C ASP A 22 -5.34 8.64 16.93
N ALA A 23 -6.26 8.65 17.91
CA ALA A 23 -7.67 9.04 17.69
C ALA A 23 -7.84 10.51 17.26
N ALA A 24 -6.84 11.38 17.44
CA ALA A 24 -6.87 12.77 17.00
C ALA A 24 -6.49 12.91 15.51
N ARG A 25 -5.87 11.90 14.91
CA ARG A 25 -5.41 11.88 13.53
C ARG A 25 -6.14 10.81 12.73
N THR A 26 -7.43 11.02 12.53
CA THR A 26 -8.32 10.06 11.84
C THR A 26 -9.23 10.76 10.84
N ASP A 27 -9.74 10.00 9.88
CA ASP A 27 -10.64 10.46 8.82
C ASP A 27 -11.80 9.48 8.61
N GLY A 28 -12.89 10.02 8.06
CA GLY A 28 -14.08 9.28 7.67
C GLY A 28 -14.91 8.70 8.84
N LYS A 29 -16.00 8.05 8.50
CA LYS A 29 -16.95 7.49 9.47
C LYS A 29 -16.40 6.31 10.28
N TYR A 30 -15.30 5.74 9.83
CA TYR A 30 -14.65 4.58 10.45
C TYR A 30 -13.39 4.95 11.24
N ASN A 31 -13.07 6.24 11.38
CA ASN A 31 -11.91 6.73 12.10
C ASN A 31 -10.61 6.09 11.60
N LEU A 32 -10.42 6.05 10.29
CA LEU A 32 -9.19 5.51 9.70
C LEU A 32 -8.00 6.45 9.98
N PRO A 33 -6.82 5.93 10.35
CA PRO A 33 -5.65 6.77 10.60
C PRO A 33 -5.29 7.61 9.37
N THR A 34 -4.99 8.91 9.57
CA THR A 34 -4.59 9.82 8.50
C THR A 34 -3.10 9.80 8.24
N LEU A 35 -2.72 9.98 6.98
CA LEU A 35 -1.34 10.14 6.54
C LEU A 35 -1.07 11.62 6.20
N GLU A 36 0.18 12.03 6.39
CA GLU A 36 0.65 13.34 5.94
C GLU A 36 0.96 13.33 4.44
N PRO A 37 0.78 14.46 3.74
CA PRO A 37 1.09 14.55 2.32
C PRO A 37 2.58 14.39 2.05
N VAL A 38 2.90 13.82 0.90
CA VAL A 38 4.27 13.62 0.44
C VAL A 38 4.41 14.05 -1.02
N ASP A 39 5.52 14.72 -1.33
CA ASP A 39 5.94 15.03 -2.70
C ASP A 39 7.30 14.37 -2.93
N HIS A 40 7.31 13.07 -3.19
CA HIS A 40 8.52 12.29 -3.41
C HIS A 40 8.32 11.25 -4.52
N VAL A 41 9.38 11.02 -5.28
CA VAL A 41 9.45 9.98 -6.34
C VAL A 41 10.72 9.17 -6.15
N PRO A 42 10.63 7.89 -5.81
CA PRO A 42 11.79 7.02 -5.76
C PRO A 42 12.35 6.78 -7.17
N LYS A 43 13.66 6.60 -7.28
CA LYS A 43 14.29 6.24 -8.57
C LYS A 43 13.92 4.83 -9.03
N LYS A 44 13.65 3.94 -8.09
CA LYS A 44 13.27 2.54 -8.30
C LYS A 44 12.50 2.02 -7.10
N LEU A 45 11.81 0.91 -7.28
CA LEU A 45 11.07 0.23 -6.22
C LEU A 45 11.67 -1.15 -5.96
N GLN A 46 11.64 -1.59 -4.70
CA GLN A 46 12.03 -2.93 -4.26
C GLN A 46 10.91 -3.55 -3.42
N GLY A 47 10.61 -4.83 -3.66
CA GLY A 47 9.61 -5.55 -2.86
C GLY A 47 10.04 -5.75 -1.40
N PHE A 48 9.09 -5.60 -0.48
CA PHE A 48 9.32 -5.82 0.96
C PHE A 48 9.91 -7.20 1.29
N ASN A 49 9.65 -8.22 0.48
CA ASN A 49 10.22 -9.56 0.64
C ASN A 49 11.76 -9.62 0.58
N TYR A 50 12.40 -8.58 0.02
CA TYR A 50 13.86 -8.49 -0.11
C TYR A 50 14.54 -7.62 0.95
N VAL A 51 13.80 -6.88 1.78
CA VAL A 51 14.38 -5.89 2.72
C VAL A 51 15.38 -6.46 3.72
N LEU A 52 15.28 -7.75 4.08
CA LEU A 52 16.21 -8.40 5.02
C LEU A 52 17.34 -9.15 4.33
N ASN A 53 17.09 -9.72 3.14
CA ASN A 53 18.02 -10.65 2.53
C ASN A 53 18.90 -9.99 1.45
N LYS A 54 18.36 -8.99 0.77
CA LYS A 54 19.04 -8.30 -0.34
C LYS A 54 18.57 -6.84 -0.43
N PRO A 55 18.81 -6.02 0.62
CA PRO A 55 18.33 -4.64 0.64
C PRO A 55 19.05 -3.78 -0.40
N ASP A 56 18.27 -2.94 -1.09
CA ASP A 56 18.75 -1.84 -1.90
C ASP A 56 18.25 -0.53 -1.28
N TYR A 57 19.06 0.07 -0.44
CA TYR A 57 18.68 1.27 0.32
C TYR A 57 18.43 2.51 -0.55
N SER A 58 18.82 2.51 -1.82
CA SER A 58 18.51 3.57 -2.78
C SER A 58 17.14 3.41 -3.45
N ALA A 59 16.38 2.37 -3.09
CA ALA A 59 15.05 2.10 -3.59
C ALA A 59 13.97 2.52 -2.58
N GLY A 60 12.78 2.84 -3.08
CA GLY A 60 11.56 2.83 -2.29
C GLY A 60 11.08 1.39 -2.07
N VAL A 61 10.52 1.10 -0.91
CA VAL A 61 9.98 -0.23 -0.61
C VAL A 61 8.50 -0.29 -0.91
N HIS A 62 8.08 -1.27 -1.73
CA HIS A 62 6.68 -1.52 -2.06
C HIS A 62 6.16 -2.83 -1.46
N PHE A 63 4.83 -2.93 -1.34
CA PHE A 63 4.12 -4.10 -0.84
C PHE A 63 3.13 -4.69 -1.87
N PHE A 64 3.34 -4.43 -3.16
CA PHE A 64 2.58 -5.06 -4.26
C PHE A 64 2.97 -6.52 -4.42
N LEU A 65 2.65 -7.31 -3.39
CA LEU A 65 2.99 -8.71 -3.18
C LEU A 65 1.75 -9.41 -2.61
N ASP A 66 1.75 -10.73 -2.56
CA ASP A 66 0.71 -11.46 -1.82
C ASP A 66 0.80 -11.16 -0.32
N ASP A 67 -0.32 -10.95 0.35
CA ASP A 67 -0.43 -10.51 1.76
C ASP A 67 0.43 -11.35 2.71
N TYR A 68 0.52 -12.69 2.52
CA TYR A 68 1.29 -13.57 3.38
C TYR A 68 2.79 -13.24 3.41
N GLN A 69 3.32 -12.57 2.39
CA GLN A 69 4.74 -12.21 2.32
C GLN A 69 5.07 -11.03 3.25
N PHE A 70 4.08 -10.21 3.58
CA PHE A 70 4.27 -9.03 4.44
C PHE A 70 3.34 -8.96 5.65
N GLU A 71 2.50 -9.96 5.91
CA GLU A 71 1.68 -10.04 7.13
C GLU A 71 2.51 -9.91 8.41
N ARG A 72 3.78 -10.29 8.36
CA ARG A 72 4.76 -10.10 9.43
C ARG A 72 4.99 -8.62 9.79
N MET A 73 4.75 -7.68 8.87
CA MET A 73 4.80 -6.24 9.14
C MET A 73 3.75 -5.83 10.18
N TRP A 74 2.52 -6.37 10.04
CA TRP A 74 1.45 -6.15 11.01
C TRP A 74 1.74 -6.79 12.38
N LYS A 75 2.31 -8.01 12.37
CA LYS A 75 2.57 -8.77 13.60
C LYS A 75 3.73 -8.22 14.43
N ARG A 76 4.70 -7.56 13.80
CA ARG A 76 5.91 -7.03 14.44
C ARG A 76 6.30 -5.68 13.80
N PRO A 77 5.44 -4.66 13.90
CA PRO A 77 5.67 -3.40 13.20
C PRO A 77 6.98 -2.74 13.62
N ASP A 78 7.27 -2.63 14.92
CA ASP A 78 8.49 -2.00 15.43
C ASP A 78 9.76 -2.57 14.79
N PHE A 79 9.84 -3.91 14.72
CA PHE A 79 11.01 -4.59 14.15
C PHE A 79 11.19 -4.26 12.67
N TYR A 80 10.09 -4.29 11.88
CA TYR A 80 10.21 -4.05 10.45
C TYR A 80 10.32 -2.57 10.12
N ILE A 81 9.66 -1.68 10.86
CA ILE A 81 9.82 -0.23 10.71
C ILE A 81 11.29 0.14 10.92
N GLU A 82 11.94 -0.36 11.98
CA GLU A 82 13.38 -0.13 12.18
C GLU A 82 14.23 -0.53 10.96
N LYS A 83 13.93 -1.67 10.33
CA LYS A 83 14.69 -2.15 9.15
C LYS A 83 14.43 -1.31 7.89
N LEU A 84 13.31 -0.60 7.83
CA LEU A 84 12.95 0.27 6.70
C LEU A 84 13.59 1.65 6.78
N ALA A 85 14.16 2.04 7.91
CA ALA A 85 14.74 3.37 8.16
C ALA A 85 15.81 3.82 7.15
N ALA A 86 16.53 2.88 6.57
CA ALA A 86 17.65 3.17 5.66
C ALA A 86 17.22 3.31 4.18
N PHE A 87 15.98 2.97 3.84
CA PHE A 87 15.49 3.05 2.46
C PHE A 87 15.10 4.47 2.08
N ASP A 88 15.12 4.76 0.77
CA ASP A 88 14.78 6.08 0.20
C ASP A 88 13.38 6.56 0.61
N CYS A 89 12.40 5.68 0.50
CA CYS A 89 11.03 5.87 0.98
C CYS A 89 10.35 4.53 1.19
N VAL A 90 9.15 4.54 1.76
CA VAL A 90 8.33 3.34 1.96
C VAL A 90 6.91 3.60 1.50
N LEU A 91 6.35 2.72 0.67
CA LEU A 91 4.93 2.72 0.37
C LEU A 91 4.15 2.09 1.53
N THR A 92 2.90 2.50 1.75
CA THR A 92 2.08 1.81 2.76
C THR A 92 1.74 0.39 2.32
N PRO A 93 1.60 -0.57 3.25
CA PRO A 93 1.26 -1.95 2.91
C PRO A 93 -0.02 -2.07 2.09
N ASP A 94 0.05 -2.81 0.98
CA ASP A 94 -1.07 -3.05 0.05
C ASP A 94 -1.85 -4.31 0.45
N PHE A 95 -2.47 -4.30 1.63
CA PHE A 95 -3.35 -5.38 2.04
C PHE A 95 -4.52 -5.51 1.07
N SER A 96 -4.79 -6.72 0.62
CA SER A 96 -5.73 -7.01 -0.47
C SER A 96 -7.16 -6.57 -0.19
N LEU A 97 -7.76 -5.90 -1.17
CA LEU A 97 -9.18 -5.56 -1.24
C LEU A 97 -9.80 -6.33 -2.43
N TYR A 98 -10.03 -7.63 -2.27
CA TYR A 98 -10.67 -8.42 -3.32
C TYR A 98 -12.19 -8.24 -3.33
N THR A 99 -12.80 -8.28 -4.50
CA THR A 99 -14.26 -8.09 -4.68
C THR A 99 -15.10 -9.16 -4.01
N ASP A 100 -14.55 -10.34 -3.75
CA ASP A 100 -15.19 -11.46 -3.04
C ASP A 100 -14.93 -11.46 -1.53
N MET A 101 -14.16 -10.49 -1.01
CA MET A 101 -13.97 -10.32 0.44
C MET A 101 -15.18 -9.60 1.06
N PRO A 102 -15.64 -10.02 2.26
CA PRO A 102 -16.58 -9.22 3.04
C PRO A 102 -16.08 -7.80 3.27
N ILE A 103 -16.97 -6.82 3.19
CA ILE A 103 -16.64 -5.39 3.42
C ILE A 103 -15.89 -5.16 4.73
N ALA A 104 -16.24 -5.89 5.79
CA ALA A 104 -15.53 -5.81 7.07
C ALA A 104 -14.04 -6.19 6.97
N MET A 105 -13.69 -7.15 6.12
CA MET A 105 -12.29 -7.52 5.86
C MET A 105 -11.57 -6.46 5.03
N GLN A 106 -12.22 -5.91 4.02
CA GLN A 106 -11.67 -4.83 3.22
C GLN A 106 -11.40 -3.59 4.07
N LEU A 107 -12.36 -3.19 4.91
CA LEU A 107 -12.21 -2.09 5.87
C LEU A 107 -11.04 -2.35 6.85
N TRP A 108 -10.95 -3.56 7.39
CA TRP A 108 -9.83 -3.95 8.26
C TRP A 108 -8.47 -3.86 7.55
N ASN A 109 -8.39 -4.28 6.30
CA ASN A 109 -7.18 -4.19 5.51
C ASN A 109 -6.78 -2.72 5.23
N THR A 110 -7.76 -1.87 4.92
CA THR A 110 -7.55 -0.42 4.79
C THR A 110 -7.03 0.19 6.10
N TYR A 111 -7.65 -0.14 7.24
CA TYR A 111 -7.21 0.32 8.55
C TYR A 111 -5.75 -0.06 8.84
N ARG A 112 -5.37 -1.34 8.62
CA ARG A 112 -4.00 -1.81 8.85
C ARG A 112 -2.97 -1.05 7.99
N SER A 113 -3.29 -0.84 6.73
CA SER A 113 -2.44 -0.08 5.80
C SER A 113 -2.20 1.35 6.29
N ARG A 114 -3.26 2.04 6.70
CA ARG A 114 -3.18 3.42 7.20
C ARG A 114 -2.43 3.51 8.52
N LEU A 115 -2.71 2.60 9.47
CA LEU A 115 -2.04 2.62 10.77
C LEU A 115 -0.52 2.41 10.62
N ILE A 116 -0.09 1.42 9.85
CA ILE A 116 1.35 1.20 9.61
C ILE A 116 1.99 2.41 8.91
N GLY A 117 1.29 3.01 7.96
CA GLY A 117 1.76 4.24 7.31
C GLY A 117 1.96 5.39 8.30
N GLN A 118 0.99 5.62 9.19
CA GLN A 118 1.06 6.63 10.23
C GLN A 118 2.19 6.36 11.22
N MET A 119 2.39 5.09 11.63
CA MET A 119 3.51 4.67 12.47
C MET A 119 4.85 5.03 11.81
N MET A 120 5.04 4.68 10.53
CA MET A 120 6.27 5.00 9.80
C MET A 120 6.50 6.51 9.68
N GLN A 121 5.46 7.30 9.46
CA GLN A 121 5.56 8.77 9.45
C GLN A 121 5.93 9.34 10.83
N ASN A 122 5.41 8.76 11.91
CA ASN A 122 5.78 9.15 13.27
C ASN A 122 7.27 8.89 13.56
N TRP A 123 7.89 7.93 12.87
CA TRP A 123 9.34 7.70 12.91
C TRP A 123 10.13 8.62 11.96
N GLY A 124 9.46 9.51 11.23
CA GLY A 124 10.07 10.49 10.34
C GLY A 124 10.39 9.97 8.94
N TYR A 125 9.79 8.86 8.51
CA TYR A 125 10.03 8.31 7.17
C TYR A 125 9.25 9.05 6.10
N THR A 126 9.81 9.08 4.88
CA THR A 126 9.07 9.45 3.68
C THR A 126 8.14 8.30 3.32
N VAL A 127 6.84 8.47 3.53
CA VAL A 127 5.81 7.43 3.31
C VAL A 127 4.90 7.84 2.17
N ILE A 128 4.83 7.01 1.13
CA ILE A 128 3.93 7.20 0.00
C ILE A 128 2.68 6.34 0.19
N PRO A 129 1.48 6.93 0.26
CA PRO A 129 0.25 6.15 0.38
C PRO A 129 0.03 5.22 -0.81
N THR A 130 -0.18 3.94 -0.56
CA THR A 130 -0.74 3.00 -1.52
C THR A 130 -2.26 3.12 -1.48
N VAL A 131 -2.87 3.25 -2.66
CA VAL A 131 -4.32 3.32 -2.82
C VAL A 131 -4.81 2.09 -3.55
N SER A 132 -5.67 1.34 -2.92
CA SER A 132 -6.36 0.18 -3.48
C SER A 132 -7.85 0.24 -3.19
N TRP A 133 -8.63 -0.42 -4.03
CA TRP A 133 -10.09 -0.46 -3.96
C TRP A 133 -10.62 -1.77 -4.51
N ALA A 134 -11.87 -2.09 -4.16
CA ALA A 134 -12.66 -3.13 -4.78
C ALA A 134 -13.78 -2.50 -5.63
N GLU A 135 -15.03 -2.87 -5.41
CA GLU A 135 -16.19 -2.25 -6.05
C GLU A 135 -16.65 -0.99 -5.30
N ALA A 136 -17.70 -0.34 -5.81
CA ALA A 136 -18.17 0.97 -5.34
C ALA A 136 -18.41 1.05 -3.83
N ASP A 137 -18.84 -0.04 -3.20
CA ASP A 137 -19.07 -0.10 -1.75
C ASP A 137 -17.79 0.13 -0.94
N SER A 138 -16.62 -0.14 -1.53
CA SER A 138 -15.34 0.12 -0.87
C SER A 138 -14.98 1.61 -0.85
N TYR A 139 -15.54 2.43 -1.74
CA TYR A 139 -15.21 3.86 -1.86
C TYR A 139 -15.64 4.66 -0.63
N ASP A 140 -16.54 4.10 0.18
CA ASP A 140 -16.96 4.69 1.46
C ASP A 140 -15.81 4.80 2.48
N PHE A 141 -14.69 4.07 2.26
CA PHE A 141 -13.58 4.04 3.20
C PHE A 141 -12.19 3.90 2.57
N CYS A 142 -12.05 3.31 1.37
CA CYS A 142 -10.71 2.98 0.83
C CYS A 142 -9.86 4.22 0.49
N PHE A 143 -10.47 5.39 0.37
CA PHE A 143 -9.79 6.66 0.14
C PHE A 143 -9.62 7.49 1.42
N ASP A 144 -10.28 7.11 2.53
CA ASP A 144 -10.14 7.80 3.81
C ASP A 144 -8.71 7.66 4.35
N GLY A 145 -8.27 8.69 5.07
CA GLY A 145 -6.94 8.76 5.65
C GLY A 145 -5.81 9.03 4.65
N ILE A 146 -6.10 9.17 3.35
CA ILE A 146 -5.11 9.55 2.35
C ILE A 146 -5.16 11.06 2.12
N PRO A 147 -4.03 11.77 2.18
CA PRO A 147 -3.98 13.20 1.97
C PRO A 147 -4.31 13.56 0.51
N THR A 148 -5.01 14.67 0.32
CA THR A 148 -5.22 15.27 -1.01
C THR A 148 -3.94 15.93 -1.54
N LYS A 149 -3.83 16.06 -2.86
CA LYS A 149 -2.71 16.74 -3.55
C LYS A 149 -1.33 16.17 -3.18
N SER A 150 -1.28 14.89 -2.91
CA SER A 150 -0.08 14.14 -2.55
C SER A 150 0.37 13.23 -3.69
N THR A 151 1.62 12.79 -3.67
CA THR A 151 2.03 11.60 -4.44
C THR A 151 1.35 10.37 -3.83
N VAL A 152 0.73 9.55 -4.68
CA VAL A 152 0.11 8.27 -4.29
C VAL A 152 0.65 7.14 -5.17
N ALA A 153 0.55 5.90 -4.71
CA ALA A 153 0.93 4.73 -5.47
C ALA A 153 -0.25 3.78 -5.67
N ILE A 154 -0.34 3.20 -6.85
CA ILE A 154 -1.34 2.20 -7.23
C ILE A 154 -0.67 1.02 -7.93
N SER A 155 -1.38 -0.11 -8.02
CA SER A 155 -0.93 -1.27 -8.78
C SER A 155 -1.89 -1.61 -9.92
N THR A 156 -1.33 -2.12 -11.02
CA THR A 156 -2.08 -2.73 -12.12
C THR A 156 -1.89 -4.25 -12.18
N ILE A 157 -1.23 -4.83 -11.16
CA ILE A 157 -1.01 -6.27 -11.09
C ILE A 157 -2.35 -7.01 -11.03
N GLY A 158 -2.54 -7.95 -11.94
CA GLY A 158 -3.76 -8.75 -12.02
C GLY A 158 -4.99 -8.05 -12.64
N VAL A 159 -4.92 -6.75 -12.91
CA VAL A 159 -6.04 -5.97 -13.48
C VAL A 159 -6.33 -6.41 -14.93
N LYS A 160 -5.30 -6.63 -15.75
CA LYS A 160 -5.43 -7.00 -17.17
C LYS A 160 -6.00 -8.41 -17.42
N LYS A 161 -6.27 -9.20 -16.39
CA LYS A 161 -6.77 -10.58 -16.51
C LYS A 161 -8.18 -10.68 -17.06
N SER A 162 -8.99 -9.61 -16.99
CA SER A 162 -10.34 -9.57 -17.60
C SER A 162 -10.82 -8.14 -17.81
N GLN A 163 -11.76 -7.96 -18.74
CA GLN A 163 -12.40 -6.66 -19.00
C GLN A 163 -13.16 -6.14 -17.77
N GLN A 164 -13.79 -7.03 -17.00
CA GLN A 164 -14.45 -6.64 -15.74
C GLN A 164 -13.46 -6.03 -14.75
N ARG A 165 -12.28 -6.61 -14.57
CA ARG A 165 -11.24 -6.06 -13.67
C ARG A 165 -10.73 -4.71 -14.14
N ILE A 166 -10.54 -4.54 -15.45
CA ILE A 166 -10.17 -3.26 -16.03
C ILE A 166 -11.25 -2.21 -15.73
N LYS A 167 -12.53 -2.56 -15.86
CA LYS A 167 -13.63 -1.64 -15.57
C LYS A 167 -13.73 -1.26 -14.11
N ILE A 168 -13.56 -2.22 -13.19
CA ILE A 168 -13.51 -1.95 -11.75
C ILE A 168 -12.34 -1.02 -11.43
N TRP A 169 -11.17 -1.29 -12.01
CA TRP A 169 -9.98 -0.46 -11.82
C TRP A 169 -10.22 0.97 -12.34
N GLN A 170 -10.77 1.16 -13.53
CA GLN A 170 -11.07 2.48 -14.11
C GLN A 170 -12.08 3.25 -13.26
N ASN A 171 -13.16 2.60 -12.81
CA ASN A 171 -14.16 3.25 -11.94
C ASN A 171 -13.52 3.73 -10.61
N GLY A 172 -12.64 2.92 -10.02
CA GLY A 172 -11.93 3.31 -8.81
C GLY A 172 -10.91 4.42 -9.04
N MET A 173 -10.26 4.44 -10.22
CA MET A 173 -9.41 5.56 -10.62
C MET A 173 -10.19 6.88 -10.67
N ASP A 174 -11.38 6.86 -11.27
CA ASP A 174 -12.26 8.04 -11.28
C ASP A 174 -12.57 8.52 -9.86
N GLY A 175 -12.99 7.60 -8.98
CA GLY A 175 -13.29 7.91 -7.57
C GLY A 175 -12.07 8.42 -6.80
N MET A 176 -10.90 7.82 -7.01
CA MET A 176 -9.65 8.24 -6.39
C MET A 176 -9.25 9.66 -6.84
N ILE A 177 -9.26 9.91 -8.15
CA ILE A 177 -8.87 11.21 -8.70
C ILE A 177 -9.82 12.30 -8.23
N ASP A 178 -11.13 12.06 -8.27
CA ASP A 178 -12.12 13.03 -7.86
C ASP A 178 -12.02 13.37 -6.37
N ARG A 179 -11.72 12.38 -5.51
CA ARG A 179 -11.66 12.58 -4.06
C ARG A 179 -10.31 13.09 -3.57
N LEU A 180 -9.21 12.53 -4.06
CA LEU A 180 -7.86 12.82 -3.57
C LEU A 180 -7.16 13.93 -4.37
N GLN A 181 -7.51 14.11 -5.64
CA GLN A 181 -6.84 15.08 -6.53
C GLN A 181 -5.31 14.96 -6.44
N PRO A 182 -4.74 13.77 -6.61
CA PRO A 182 -3.31 13.56 -6.36
C PRO A 182 -2.46 14.46 -7.26
N SER A 183 -1.35 14.97 -6.73
CA SER A 183 -0.38 15.74 -7.53
C SER A 183 0.39 14.82 -8.49
N ARG A 184 0.54 13.55 -8.11
CA ARG A 184 1.29 12.54 -8.88
C ARG A 184 0.81 11.13 -8.55
N ILE A 185 0.82 10.25 -9.54
CA ILE A 185 0.47 8.85 -9.39
C ILE A 185 1.66 7.96 -9.78
N LEU A 186 2.14 7.15 -8.85
CA LEU A 186 3.11 6.10 -9.12
C LEU A 186 2.36 4.81 -9.47
N VAL A 187 2.60 4.26 -10.65
CA VAL A 187 1.93 3.03 -11.13
C VAL A 187 2.91 1.88 -11.13
N TYR A 188 2.68 0.87 -10.31
CA TYR A 188 3.45 -0.36 -10.31
C TYR A 188 2.80 -1.42 -11.19
N GLY A 189 3.53 -1.87 -12.22
CA GLY A 189 3.07 -2.85 -13.21
C GLY A 189 2.87 -2.26 -14.60
N GLY A 190 2.16 -2.97 -15.47
CA GLY A 190 1.97 -2.56 -16.87
C GLY A 190 0.94 -1.44 -17.03
N ALA A 191 1.17 -0.56 -17.99
CA ALA A 191 0.22 0.50 -18.33
C ALA A 191 -1.16 -0.04 -18.73
N ILE A 192 -2.20 0.65 -18.31
CA ILE A 192 -3.59 0.46 -18.73
C ILE A 192 -4.03 1.75 -19.41
N GLU A 193 -4.76 1.64 -20.50
CA GLU A 193 -5.33 2.80 -21.19
C GLU A 193 -6.34 3.50 -20.28
N TYR A 194 -6.03 4.72 -19.91
CA TYR A 194 -6.84 5.55 -19.01
C TYR A 194 -6.44 7.02 -19.16
N ASP A 195 -7.42 7.92 -19.10
CA ASP A 195 -7.20 9.36 -19.07
C ASP A 195 -6.93 9.84 -17.62
N TYR A 196 -5.69 10.10 -17.31
CA TYR A 196 -5.27 10.59 -16.00
C TYR A 196 -5.57 12.09 -15.77
N LYS A 197 -6.34 12.74 -16.64
CA LYS A 197 -6.80 14.14 -16.50
C LYS A 197 -5.63 15.13 -16.30
N GLY A 198 -4.47 14.88 -16.94
CA GLY A 198 -3.29 15.73 -16.85
C GLY A 198 -2.45 15.56 -15.60
N ILE A 199 -2.75 14.62 -14.73
CA ILE A 199 -1.92 14.28 -13.56
C ILE A 199 -0.63 13.62 -14.02
N GLU A 200 0.49 13.97 -13.40
CA GLU A 200 1.78 13.32 -13.65
C GLU A 200 1.73 11.85 -13.24
N VAL A 201 2.13 10.95 -14.16
CA VAL A 201 2.12 9.50 -13.94
C VAL A 201 3.50 8.93 -14.18
N ILE A 202 4.01 8.18 -13.20
CA ILE A 202 5.32 7.54 -13.28
C ILE A 202 5.14 6.03 -13.12
N TYR A 203 5.65 5.28 -14.09
CA TYR A 203 5.52 3.82 -14.14
C TYR A 203 6.76 3.13 -13.60
N PHE A 204 6.52 2.11 -12.78
CA PHE A 204 7.56 1.19 -12.30
C PHE A 204 7.26 -0.22 -12.82
N GLY A 205 8.24 -0.84 -13.46
CA GLY A 205 8.14 -2.21 -13.98
C GLY A 205 7.99 -3.23 -12.85
N ASN A 206 7.40 -4.38 -13.18
CA ASN A 206 7.40 -5.52 -12.28
C ASN A 206 8.68 -6.32 -12.51
N ASP A 207 9.67 -6.17 -11.64
CA ASP A 207 10.96 -6.86 -11.71
C ASP A 207 10.85 -8.38 -11.86
N THR A 208 9.75 -8.98 -11.43
CA THR A 208 9.51 -10.42 -11.57
C THR A 208 9.15 -10.79 -13.01
N ILE A 209 8.30 -9.99 -13.66
CA ILE A 209 7.93 -10.20 -15.07
C ILE A 209 9.13 -9.90 -15.97
N GLU A 210 9.83 -8.79 -15.73
CA GLU A 210 11.02 -8.43 -16.51
C GLU A 210 12.14 -9.48 -16.43
N ARG A 211 12.27 -10.17 -15.29
CA ARG A 211 13.22 -11.30 -15.16
C ARG A 211 12.73 -12.54 -15.90
N MET A 212 11.44 -12.84 -15.87
CA MET A 212 10.88 -13.98 -16.62
C MET A 212 11.02 -13.76 -18.11
N ASP A 213 10.72 -12.56 -18.62
CA ASP A 213 10.88 -12.21 -20.03
C ASP A 213 12.35 -12.31 -20.48
N LYS A 214 13.31 -11.90 -19.64
CA LYS A 214 14.74 -12.06 -19.92
C LYS A 214 15.17 -13.52 -19.97
N TRP A 215 14.66 -14.36 -19.08
CA TRP A 215 14.99 -15.79 -19.08
C TRP A 215 14.40 -16.53 -20.29
N GLU A 216 13.20 -16.14 -20.75
CA GLU A 216 12.61 -16.69 -21.98
C GLU A 216 13.41 -16.28 -23.22
N VAL A 217 13.87 -15.04 -23.30
CA VAL A 217 14.71 -14.54 -24.40
C VAL A 217 16.10 -15.20 -24.40
N GLU A 218 16.71 -15.37 -23.24
CA GLU A 218 18.01 -16.05 -23.12
C GLU A 218 17.89 -17.56 -23.38
N GLY A 219 16.76 -18.20 -22.98
CA GLY A 219 16.50 -19.60 -23.27
C GLY A 219 16.28 -19.90 -24.75
N GLN A 220 15.65 -18.98 -25.51
CA GLN A 220 15.47 -19.10 -26.96
C GLN A 220 16.73 -18.80 -27.77
N ALA A 221 17.71 -18.13 -27.20
CA ALA A 221 18.99 -17.85 -27.85
C ALA A 221 20.03 -19.00 -27.73
N LEU A 222 19.70 -20.05 -26.97
CA LEU A 222 20.53 -21.22 -26.71
C LEU A 222 20.00 -22.49 -27.40
N GLU A 223 18.91 -22.42 -28.17
CA GLU A 223 18.42 -23.45 -29.11
C GLU A 223 18.77 -23.06 -30.57
#